data_370fcde658dc4fa5174a1a228c351077
#
_entry.id   370fcde658dc4fa5174a1a228c351077
#
_cell.length_a   1.000
_cell.length_b   1.000
_cell.length_c   1.000
_cell.angle_alpha   90.00
_cell.angle_beta   90.00
_cell.angle_gamma   90.00
#
_symmetry.space_group_name_H-M   'P 1'
#
loop_
_entity.id
_entity.type
_entity.pdbx_description
1 polymer ?
#
loop_
_entity_poly.entity_id
_entity_poly.type
_entity_poly.pdbx_seq_one_letter_code
_entity_poly.pdbx_strand_id
1 'polypeptide(L)'
;MNIYIRRNAKRDTYTIGALEIAGQKVCDTLEDTDRNLTDRQPEHVITKLKVAGQTAIPTGTYRVDMDSVSPRFSRYTYYQQVCGGKLPRLVGVKGFAGVLIHAGNTAQDTHGCILVGENKEKGKVVNSRATFENLYKMMHEAQKKGEEITVTIC
;
A
#
# COMPACT_ATOMS: atom_id res chain seq x y z
N MET A 1 9.20 -13.11 -1.42
CA MET A 1 8.14 -12.65 -2.33
C MET A 1 8.39 -11.20 -2.71
N ASN A 2 8.43 -10.93 -3.99
CA ASN A 2 8.62 -9.56 -4.50
C ASN A 2 7.32 -9.08 -5.13
N ILE A 3 6.77 -8.02 -4.57
CA ILE A 3 5.54 -7.40 -5.06
C ILE A 3 5.93 -6.14 -5.82
N TYR A 4 5.33 -5.93 -7.00
CA TYR A 4 5.56 -4.74 -7.82
C TYR A 4 4.25 -3.99 -7.98
N ILE A 5 4.27 -2.69 -7.68
CA ILE A 5 3.14 -1.80 -7.93
C ILE A 5 3.56 -0.80 -9.00
N ARG A 6 2.93 -0.92 -10.16
CA ARG A 6 3.19 -0.04 -11.31
C ARG A 6 2.08 1.01 -11.37
N ARG A 7 2.43 2.25 -11.10
CA ARG A 7 1.49 3.37 -11.18
C ARG A 7 1.20 3.68 -12.63
N ASN A 8 -0.02 3.44 -13.08
CA ASN A 8 -0.38 3.57 -14.50
C ASN A 8 -1.40 4.67 -14.79
N ALA A 9 -2.02 5.27 -13.77
CA ALA A 9 -2.92 6.41 -13.96
C ALA A 9 -2.69 7.41 -12.82
N LYS A 10 -1.97 8.48 -13.11
CA LYS A 10 -1.65 9.55 -12.16
C LYS A 10 -2.59 10.72 -12.41
N ARG A 11 -3.48 10.96 -11.46
CA ARG A 11 -4.48 12.04 -11.54
C ARG A 11 -4.23 13.07 -10.44
N ASP A 12 -4.96 14.19 -10.49
CA ASP A 12 -4.74 15.30 -9.55
C ASP A 12 -4.97 14.91 -8.10
N THR A 13 -5.91 14.01 -7.83
CA THR A 13 -6.32 13.67 -6.46
C THR A 13 -6.10 12.20 -6.09
N TYR A 14 -5.64 11.37 -7.02
CA TYR A 14 -5.41 9.95 -6.75
C TYR A 14 -4.47 9.34 -7.79
N THR A 15 -3.97 8.14 -7.46
CA THR A 15 -3.10 7.36 -8.34
C THR A 15 -3.61 5.92 -8.38
N ILE A 16 -3.78 5.39 -9.58
CA ILE A 16 -4.14 3.98 -9.80
C ILE A 16 -2.90 3.24 -10.25
N GLY A 17 -2.73 2.03 -9.74
CA GLY A 17 -1.64 1.15 -10.14
C GLY A 17 -2.10 -0.28 -10.32
N ALA A 18 -1.21 -1.11 -10.83
CA ALA A 18 -1.39 -2.55 -10.92
C ALA A 18 -0.39 -3.23 -10.00
N LEU A 19 -0.87 -4.14 -9.16
CA LEU A 19 -0.04 -4.93 -8.26
C LEU A 19 0.23 -6.28 -8.90
N GLU A 20 1.52 -6.61 -9.05
CA GLU A 20 1.98 -7.84 -9.71
C GLU A 20 2.84 -8.66 -8.75
N ILE A 21 2.68 -9.98 -8.83
CA ILE A 21 3.52 -10.95 -8.13
C ILE A 21 3.93 -12.00 -9.14
N ALA A 22 5.22 -12.31 -9.22
CA ALA A 22 5.77 -13.31 -10.16
C ALA A 22 5.35 -13.05 -11.62
N GLY A 23 5.30 -11.79 -12.02
CA GLY A 23 4.97 -11.38 -13.39
C GLY A 23 3.48 -11.41 -13.71
N GLN A 24 2.62 -11.69 -12.74
CA GLN A 24 1.18 -11.75 -12.96
C GLN A 24 0.45 -10.69 -12.13
N LYS A 25 -0.51 -10.03 -12.75
CA LYS A 25 -1.35 -9.05 -12.06
C LYS A 25 -2.27 -9.76 -11.06
N VAL A 26 -2.25 -9.28 -9.82
CA VAL A 26 -3.11 -9.78 -8.74
C VAL A 26 -4.33 -8.88 -8.53
N CYS A 27 -4.11 -7.57 -8.55
CA CYS A 27 -5.18 -6.60 -8.30
C CYS A 27 -4.75 -5.20 -8.76
N ASP A 28 -5.65 -4.25 -8.61
CA ASP A 28 -5.35 -2.82 -8.77
C ASP A 28 -5.05 -2.20 -7.41
N THR A 29 -4.38 -1.05 -7.43
CA THR A 29 -4.08 -0.26 -6.23
C THR A 29 -4.61 1.15 -6.39
N LEU A 30 -4.89 1.79 -5.25
CA LEU A 30 -5.23 3.20 -5.21
C LEU A 30 -4.41 3.87 -4.11
N GLU A 31 -3.76 4.96 -4.47
CA GLU A 31 -2.97 5.80 -3.58
C GLU A 31 -3.40 7.26 -3.74
N ASP A 32 -2.91 8.10 -2.83
CA ASP A 32 -3.05 9.54 -2.95
C ASP A 32 -2.31 10.08 -4.19
N THR A 33 -2.23 11.38 -4.32
CA THR A 33 -1.56 12.05 -5.44
C THR A 33 -0.07 11.70 -5.50
N ASP A 34 0.39 11.25 -6.66
CA ASP A 34 1.80 11.05 -6.93
C ASP A 34 2.45 12.41 -7.21
N ARG A 35 3.35 12.83 -6.31
CA ARG A 35 4.06 14.12 -6.43
C ARG A 35 5.50 13.95 -6.92
N ASN A 36 5.77 12.86 -7.61
CA ASN A 36 7.08 12.54 -8.19
C ASN A 36 8.18 12.40 -7.14
N LEU A 37 7.81 11.89 -5.94
CA LEU A 37 8.76 11.62 -4.89
C LEU A 37 9.49 10.31 -5.17
N THR A 38 10.79 10.26 -4.87
CA THR A 38 11.60 9.04 -4.97
C THR A 38 12.38 8.84 -3.67
N ASP A 39 12.67 7.58 -3.35
CA ASP A 39 13.46 7.24 -2.15
C ASP A 39 14.92 7.69 -2.25
N ARG A 40 15.36 8.16 -3.43
CA ARG A 40 16.68 8.74 -3.65
C ARG A 40 16.77 10.18 -3.17
N GLN A 41 15.63 10.84 -2.94
CA GLN A 41 15.62 12.20 -2.39
C GLN A 41 15.88 12.14 -0.88
N PRO A 42 16.58 13.15 -0.32
CA PRO A 42 16.74 13.24 1.14
C PRO A 42 15.39 13.40 1.84
N GLU A 43 15.27 12.90 3.06
CA GLU A 43 14.02 12.94 3.81
C GLU A 43 13.49 14.37 4.00
N HIS A 44 14.38 15.34 4.24
CA HIS A 44 13.95 16.73 4.41
C HIS A 44 13.33 17.32 3.14
N VAL A 45 13.77 16.87 1.96
CA VAL A 45 13.18 17.28 0.67
C VAL A 45 11.78 16.67 0.52
N ILE A 46 11.64 15.39 0.80
CA ILE A 46 10.34 14.69 0.74
C ILE A 46 9.36 15.34 1.70
N THR A 47 9.76 15.58 2.94
CA THR A 47 8.92 16.22 3.96
C THR A 47 8.45 17.60 3.53
N LYS A 48 9.30 18.35 2.84
CA LYS A 48 8.97 19.68 2.34
C LYS A 48 7.97 19.62 1.18
N LEU A 49 8.11 18.64 0.28
CA LEU A 49 7.30 18.55 -0.92
C LEU A 49 5.94 17.89 -0.70
N LYS A 50 5.82 17.03 0.31
CA LYS A 50 4.57 16.33 0.54
C LYS A 50 3.50 17.25 1.10
N VAL A 51 2.25 16.98 0.69
CA VAL A 51 1.05 17.58 1.28
C VAL A 51 0.48 16.54 2.24
N ALA A 52 0.39 16.87 3.53
CA ALA A 52 -0.03 15.91 4.56
C ALA A 52 -1.39 15.30 4.23
N GLY A 53 -1.49 13.96 4.30
CA GLY A 53 -2.72 13.22 4.03
C GLY A 53 -3.15 13.14 2.57
N GLN A 54 -2.38 13.73 1.64
CA GLN A 54 -2.74 13.83 0.23
C GLN A 54 -1.58 13.50 -0.70
N THR A 55 -0.65 12.65 -0.26
CA THR A 55 0.55 12.36 -1.03
C THR A 55 0.84 10.86 -1.02
N ALA A 56 1.03 10.30 -2.22
CA ALA A 56 1.50 8.93 -2.37
C ALA A 56 2.98 8.85 -1.94
N ILE A 57 3.37 7.70 -1.39
CA ILE A 57 4.73 7.49 -0.90
C ILE A 57 5.75 7.57 -2.05
N PRO A 58 7.03 7.83 -1.73
CA PRO A 58 8.07 7.84 -2.77
C PRO A 58 8.19 6.50 -3.50
N THR A 59 8.51 6.55 -4.78
CA THR A 59 8.88 5.34 -5.52
C THR A 59 10.15 4.74 -4.91
N GLY A 60 10.26 3.42 -4.93
CA GLY A 60 11.39 2.70 -4.36
C GLY A 60 11.01 1.29 -3.99
N THR A 61 11.95 0.59 -3.35
CA THR A 61 11.73 -0.78 -2.86
C THR A 61 11.75 -0.78 -1.34
N TYR A 62 10.71 -1.36 -0.75
CA TYR A 62 10.51 -1.38 0.70
C TYR A 62 10.33 -2.80 1.21
N ARG A 63 10.95 -3.11 2.33
CA ARG A 63 10.68 -4.35 3.04
C ARG A 63 9.32 -4.25 3.73
N VAL A 64 8.62 -5.36 3.81
CA VAL A 64 7.30 -5.43 4.45
C VAL A 64 7.41 -6.12 5.81
N ASP A 65 6.86 -5.47 6.83
CA ASP A 65 6.72 -6.02 8.17
C ASP A 65 5.30 -6.55 8.34
N MET A 66 5.18 -7.86 8.60
CA MET A 66 3.90 -8.55 8.80
C MET A 66 3.60 -8.80 10.28
N ASP A 67 4.46 -8.35 11.19
CA ASP A 67 4.39 -8.73 12.61
C ASP A 67 3.91 -7.60 13.53
N SER A 68 3.97 -6.34 13.08
CA SER A 68 3.57 -5.20 13.91
C SER A 68 2.06 -5.00 13.91
N VAL A 69 1.50 -4.83 15.09
CA VAL A 69 0.07 -4.49 15.26
C VAL A 69 -0.13 -3.02 14.93
N SER A 70 -1.10 -2.72 14.08
CA SER A 70 -1.48 -1.34 13.77
C SER A 70 -2.29 -0.76 14.92
N PRO A 71 -1.84 0.33 15.59
CA PRO A 71 -2.63 0.94 16.67
C PRO A 71 -4.00 1.43 16.20
N ARG A 72 -4.07 1.93 14.95
CA ARG A 72 -5.31 2.47 14.40
C ARG A 72 -6.26 1.35 13.94
N PHE A 73 -5.76 0.44 13.08
CA PHE A 73 -6.62 -0.54 12.42
C PHE A 73 -6.92 -1.77 13.28
N SER A 74 -6.11 -2.04 14.31
CA SER A 74 -6.39 -3.14 15.24
C SER A 74 -7.67 -2.94 16.05
N ARG A 75 -8.19 -1.70 16.09
CA ARG A 75 -9.47 -1.38 16.75
C ARG A 75 -10.69 -1.90 16.00
N TYR A 76 -10.54 -2.21 14.71
CA TYR A 76 -11.65 -2.67 13.87
C TYR A 76 -11.75 -4.19 13.92
N THR A 77 -12.93 -4.70 14.23
CA THR A 77 -13.22 -6.14 14.27
C THR A 77 -12.79 -6.82 12.98
N TYR A 78 -13.02 -6.18 11.85
CA TYR A 78 -12.63 -6.71 10.55
C TYR A 78 -11.14 -7.09 10.50
N TYR A 79 -10.26 -6.16 10.87
CA TYR A 79 -8.82 -6.44 10.82
C TYR A 79 -8.36 -7.37 11.94
N GLN A 80 -9.05 -7.40 13.06
CA GLN A 80 -8.78 -8.42 14.08
C GLN A 80 -9.05 -9.81 13.54
N GLN A 81 -10.17 -9.98 12.84
CA GLN A 81 -10.56 -11.29 12.29
C GLN A 81 -9.67 -11.72 11.12
N VAL A 82 -9.32 -10.81 10.22
CA VAL A 82 -8.55 -11.13 9.01
C VAL A 82 -7.07 -11.35 9.32
N CYS A 83 -6.46 -10.49 10.12
CA CYS A 83 -5.01 -10.49 10.30
C CYS A 83 -4.55 -10.20 11.73
N GLY A 84 -5.44 -10.27 12.71
CA GLY A 84 -5.08 -9.98 14.10
C GLY A 84 -4.57 -8.55 14.31
N GLY A 85 -4.97 -7.61 13.46
CA GLY A 85 -4.51 -6.23 13.52
C GLY A 85 -3.11 -6.01 12.95
N LYS A 86 -2.50 -7.03 12.38
CA LYS A 86 -1.13 -6.98 11.82
C LYS A 86 -1.19 -6.81 10.30
N LEU A 87 -1.56 -5.62 9.86
CA LEU A 87 -1.60 -5.30 8.44
C LEU A 87 -0.18 -5.22 7.86
N PRO A 88 -0.01 -5.54 6.56
CA PRO A 88 1.30 -5.39 5.92
C PRO A 88 1.78 -3.93 6.00
N ARG A 89 2.97 -3.71 6.59
CA ARG A 89 3.54 -2.39 6.79
C ARG A 89 4.85 -2.25 6.01
N LEU A 90 4.95 -1.19 5.22
CA LEU A 90 6.18 -0.86 4.49
C LEU A 90 7.15 -0.16 5.45
N VAL A 91 8.38 -0.67 5.52
CA VAL A 91 9.40 -0.20 6.47
C VAL A 91 10.31 0.84 5.83
N GLY A 92 10.62 1.88 6.59
CA GLY A 92 11.63 2.86 6.18
C GLY A 92 11.21 3.79 5.06
N VAL A 93 9.94 4.13 4.99
CA VAL A 93 9.43 5.07 3.98
C VAL A 93 9.77 6.49 4.40
N LYS A 94 10.65 7.15 3.66
CA LYS A 94 11.12 8.50 3.99
C LYS A 94 9.98 9.52 4.03
N GLY A 95 9.87 10.24 5.12
CA GLY A 95 8.86 11.29 5.29
C GLY A 95 7.46 10.77 5.62
N PHE A 96 7.29 9.46 5.81
CA PHE A 96 6.00 8.83 6.12
C PHE A 96 6.18 7.84 7.27
N ALA A 97 5.11 7.69 8.05
CA ALA A 97 5.07 6.71 9.14
C ALA A 97 3.78 5.89 9.03
N GLY A 98 3.84 4.61 9.43
CA GLY A 98 2.67 3.76 9.46
C GLY A 98 2.06 3.51 8.08
N VAL A 99 2.89 3.34 7.06
CA VAL A 99 2.44 3.06 5.70
C VAL A 99 1.98 1.60 5.61
N LEU A 100 0.70 1.40 5.39
CA LEU A 100 0.08 0.08 5.39
C LEU A 100 -0.57 -0.20 4.04
N ILE A 101 -0.73 -1.49 3.74
CA ILE A 101 -1.65 -1.96 2.71
C ILE A 101 -2.96 -2.29 3.43
N HIS A 102 -4.07 -1.69 2.99
CA HIS A 102 -5.36 -1.97 3.61
C HIS A 102 -6.51 -1.84 2.63
N ALA A 103 -7.73 -2.09 3.09
CA ALA A 103 -8.93 -1.96 2.28
C ALA A 103 -9.47 -0.54 2.35
N GLY A 104 -10.15 -0.12 1.28
CA GLY A 104 -10.81 1.17 1.16
C GLY A 104 -11.31 1.37 -0.26
N ASN A 105 -11.95 2.48 -0.54
CA ASN A 105 -12.60 2.70 -1.85
C ASN A 105 -12.03 3.86 -2.63
N THR A 106 -11.70 4.98 -1.97
CA THR A 106 -11.24 6.21 -2.62
C THR A 106 -10.03 6.79 -1.92
N ALA A 107 -9.43 7.84 -2.52
CA ALA A 107 -8.27 8.51 -1.95
C ALA A 107 -8.55 9.10 -0.55
N GLN A 108 -9.81 9.39 -0.23
CA GLN A 108 -10.17 9.86 1.11
C GLN A 108 -10.00 8.78 2.19
N ASP A 109 -9.94 7.52 1.77
CA ASP A 109 -9.76 6.40 2.71
C ASP A 109 -8.29 6.10 3.01
N THR A 110 -7.38 6.88 2.44
CA THR A 110 -5.95 6.69 2.65
C THR A 110 -5.26 8.01 3.00
N HIS A 111 -4.15 7.91 3.71
CA HIS A 111 -3.28 9.04 4.06
C HIS A 111 -1.84 8.60 3.83
N GLY A 112 -1.52 8.31 2.56
CA GLY A 112 -0.23 7.74 2.17
C GLY A 112 -0.19 6.22 2.16
N CYS A 113 -1.22 5.55 2.67
CA CYS A 113 -1.33 4.09 2.60
C CYS A 113 -1.73 3.63 1.20
N ILE A 114 -1.63 2.33 0.96
CA ILE A 114 -1.94 1.71 -0.32
C ILE A 114 -3.23 0.91 -0.18
N LEU A 115 -4.26 1.29 -0.95
CA LEU A 115 -5.50 0.53 -1.03
C LEU A 115 -5.39 -0.50 -2.14
N VAL A 116 -6.01 -1.64 -1.96
CA VAL A 116 -6.10 -2.69 -2.98
C VAL A 116 -7.55 -2.97 -3.33
N GLY A 117 -7.79 -3.41 -4.56
CA GLY A 117 -9.13 -3.69 -5.04
C GLY A 117 -9.14 -3.85 -6.55
N GLU A 118 -10.31 -3.60 -7.15
CA GLU A 118 -10.49 -3.63 -8.60
C GLU A 118 -10.90 -2.24 -9.07
N ASN A 119 -10.15 -1.67 -10.01
CA ASN A 119 -10.45 -0.35 -10.57
C ASN A 119 -11.44 -0.50 -11.72
N LYS A 120 -12.71 -0.67 -11.40
CA LYS A 120 -13.81 -0.76 -12.37
C LYS A 120 -14.55 0.56 -12.56
N GLU A 121 -14.32 1.51 -11.65
CA GLU A 121 -14.93 2.84 -11.69
C GLU A 121 -13.85 3.89 -11.52
N LYS A 122 -14.04 5.04 -12.18
CA LYS A 122 -13.09 6.13 -12.16
C LYS A 122 -12.86 6.64 -10.74
N GLY A 123 -11.60 6.71 -10.33
CA GLY A 123 -11.21 7.28 -9.04
C GLY A 123 -11.50 6.41 -7.84
N LYS A 124 -11.83 5.14 -8.01
CA LYS A 124 -12.05 4.23 -6.88
C LYS A 124 -11.68 2.79 -7.19
N VAL A 125 -11.58 2.00 -6.13
CA VAL A 125 -11.48 0.54 -6.23
C VAL A 125 -12.71 -0.07 -5.57
N VAL A 126 -13.16 -1.21 -6.10
CA VAL A 126 -14.28 -1.99 -5.56
C VAL A 126 -13.76 -3.37 -5.16
N ASN A 127 -14.58 -4.14 -4.46
CA ASN A 127 -14.22 -5.46 -3.93
C ASN A 127 -12.92 -5.43 -3.10
N SER A 128 -12.70 -4.33 -2.41
CA SER A 128 -11.43 -4.07 -1.71
C SER A 128 -11.18 -5.06 -0.58
N ARG A 129 -12.20 -5.38 0.22
CA ARG A 129 -12.01 -6.34 1.34
C ARG A 129 -11.65 -7.73 0.83
N ALA A 130 -12.37 -8.23 -0.18
CA ALA A 130 -12.06 -9.54 -0.77
C ALA A 130 -10.65 -9.56 -1.36
N THR A 131 -10.25 -8.48 -2.03
CA THR A 131 -8.92 -8.33 -2.61
C THR A 131 -7.85 -8.28 -1.52
N PHE A 132 -8.08 -7.51 -0.44
CA PHE A 132 -7.17 -7.43 0.67
C PHE A 132 -6.96 -8.80 1.34
N GLU A 133 -8.04 -9.53 1.58
CA GLU A 133 -7.98 -10.85 2.19
C GLU A 133 -7.18 -11.83 1.34
N ASN A 134 -7.40 -11.83 0.03
CA ASN A 134 -6.66 -12.67 -0.89
C ASN A 134 -5.17 -12.33 -0.91
N LEU A 135 -4.84 -11.05 -1.00
CA LEU A 135 -3.45 -10.59 -1.00
C LEU A 135 -2.78 -10.88 0.35
N TYR A 136 -3.46 -10.60 1.45
CA TYR A 136 -2.93 -10.88 2.79
C TYR A 136 -2.62 -12.37 2.94
N LYS A 137 -3.51 -13.24 2.49
CA LYS A 137 -3.29 -14.69 2.53
C LYS A 137 -2.02 -15.09 1.78
N MET A 138 -1.80 -14.54 0.58
CA MET A 138 -0.59 -14.81 -0.21
C MET A 138 0.66 -14.35 0.54
N MET A 139 0.64 -13.15 1.12
CA MET A 139 1.77 -12.59 1.87
C MET A 139 2.03 -13.37 3.15
N HIS A 140 0.98 -13.76 3.86
CA HIS A 140 1.09 -14.54 5.09
C HIS A 140 1.68 -15.92 4.83
N GLU A 141 1.27 -16.59 3.74
CA GLU A 141 1.85 -17.87 3.32
C GLU A 141 3.35 -17.72 3.01
N ALA A 142 3.75 -16.65 2.33
CA ALA A 142 5.17 -16.39 2.06
C ALA A 142 5.95 -16.19 3.37
N GLN A 143 5.40 -15.44 4.32
CA GLN A 143 6.01 -15.24 5.63
C GLN A 143 6.19 -16.56 6.37
N LYS A 144 5.18 -17.43 6.37
CA LYS A 144 5.24 -18.74 7.03
C LYS A 144 6.34 -19.63 6.45
N LYS A 145 6.65 -19.46 5.17
CA LYS A 145 7.76 -20.17 4.51
C LYS A 145 9.11 -19.55 4.77
N GLY A 146 9.19 -18.47 5.54
CA GLY A 146 10.43 -17.76 5.84
C GLY A 146 10.90 -16.83 4.73
N GLU A 147 10.05 -16.50 3.76
CA GLU A 147 10.41 -15.57 2.68
C GLU A 147 10.37 -14.12 3.17
N GLU A 148 11.36 -13.34 2.76
CA GLU A 148 11.30 -11.89 2.92
C GLU A 148 10.33 -11.33 1.88
N ILE A 149 9.50 -10.36 2.30
CA ILE A 149 8.53 -9.72 1.42
C ILE A 149 8.98 -8.30 1.14
N THR A 150 9.05 -7.94 -0.14
CA THR A 150 9.35 -6.56 -0.57
C THR A 150 8.25 -6.04 -1.48
N VAL A 151 8.06 -4.72 -1.44
CA VAL A 151 7.17 -4.00 -2.37
C VAL A 151 8.00 -2.96 -3.10
N THR A 152 8.00 -3.04 -4.43
CA THR A 152 8.63 -2.03 -5.29
C THR A 152 7.54 -1.20 -5.93
N ILE A 153 7.64 0.11 -5.74
CA ILE A 153 6.72 1.10 -6.33
C ILE A 153 7.43 1.82 -7.47
N CYS A 154 6.86 1.78 -8.64
CA CYS A 154 7.44 2.44 -9.82
C CYS A 154 6.37 3.08 -10.74
#